data_15f6d529a8e3451e2bea51f93d084599
#
_entry.id   15f6d529a8e3451e2bea51f93d084599
#
_cell.length_a   1.000
_cell.length_b   1.000
_cell.length_c   1.000
_cell.angle_alpha   90.00
_cell.angle_beta   90.00
_cell.angle_gamma   90.00
#
_symmetry.space_group_name_H-M   'P 1'
#
loop_
_entity.id
_entity.type
_entity.pdbx_description
1 polymer ?
#
loop_
_entity_poly.entity_id
_entity_poly.type
_entity_poly.pdbx_seq_one_letter_code
_entity_poly.pdbx_strand_id
1 'polypeptide(L)'
;MLARLQEMEGAGICSFKIEGRMKSGYYLATVINAYRRAMNGEAFSISEAELLNVAHREYTQAYADGKNAETVNYDDSQSKGDYTYIADVLESGEGYVLAQMRNRFKRGDVLEVLSPDHNFRKIFTVDGVVNSKGEQTDDCKLVQEIYKIDCPYVLKKGDYLRRKNG
;
A
#
# COMPACT_ATOMS: atom_id res chain seq x y z
N MET A 1 -4.50 16.32 6.73
CA MET A 1 -5.31 15.99 7.93
C MET A 1 -4.59 15.03 8.89
N LEU A 2 -3.69 14.15 8.41
CA LEU A 2 -2.93 13.22 9.28
C LEU A 2 -2.25 13.94 10.46
N ALA A 3 -1.56 15.05 10.20
CA ALA A 3 -0.87 15.85 11.23
C ALA A 3 -1.78 16.46 12.30
N ARG A 4 -3.09 16.48 12.08
CA ARG A 4 -4.08 17.08 12.99
C ARG A 4 -4.91 16.07 13.76
N LEU A 5 -4.58 14.77 13.68
CA LEU A 5 -5.37 13.74 14.38
C LEU A 5 -5.50 14.01 15.87
N GLN A 6 -4.40 14.29 16.54
CA GLN A 6 -4.40 14.57 17.99
C GLN A 6 -5.18 15.85 18.34
N GLU A 7 -5.07 16.90 17.52
CA GLU A 7 -5.84 18.13 17.68
C GLU A 7 -7.35 17.86 17.57
N MET A 8 -7.74 17.08 16.56
CA MET A 8 -9.14 16.71 16.33
C MET A 8 -9.70 15.83 17.47
N GLU A 9 -8.93 14.84 17.94
CA GLU A 9 -9.31 14.02 19.09
C GLU A 9 -9.44 14.87 20.36
N GLY A 10 -8.51 15.79 20.62
CA GLY A 10 -8.56 16.73 21.73
C GLY A 10 -9.75 17.69 21.67
N ALA A 11 -10.23 18.01 20.46
CA ALA A 11 -11.46 18.79 20.24
C ALA A 11 -12.74 17.95 20.38
N GLY A 12 -12.64 16.65 20.73
CA GLY A 12 -13.79 15.77 20.97
C GLY A 12 -14.30 15.04 19.72
N ILE A 13 -13.56 15.05 18.61
CA ILE A 13 -13.90 14.27 17.42
C ILE A 13 -13.59 12.79 17.69
N CYS A 14 -14.61 11.96 17.73
CA CYS A 14 -14.49 10.53 18.05
C CYS A 14 -14.59 9.60 16.85
N SER A 15 -14.82 10.13 15.64
CA SER A 15 -14.95 9.33 14.41
C SER A 15 -14.39 10.07 13.20
N PHE A 16 -13.59 9.37 12.41
CA PHE A 16 -12.98 9.89 11.18
C PHE A 16 -13.45 9.08 9.99
N LYS A 17 -14.01 9.75 8.98
CA LYS A 17 -14.44 9.13 7.75
C LYS A 17 -13.39 9.31 6.66
N ILE A 18 -12.94 8.19 6.06
CA ILE A 18 -12.10 8.20 4.86
C ILE A 18 -12.99 7.94 3.65
N GLU A 19 -12.99 8.85 2.67
CA GLU A 19 -13.73 8.67 1.43
C GLU A 19 -12.82 8.06 0.36
N GLY A 20 -13.22 6.92 -0.18
CA GLY A 20 -12.42 6.17 -1.14
C GLY A 20 -13.27 5.41 -2.16
N ARG A 21 -14.52 5.83 -2.43
CA ARG A 21 -15.48 5.11 -3.28
C ARG A 21 -14.93 4.68 -4.63
N MET A 22 -14.12 5.53 -5.27
CA MET A 22 -13.54 5.28 -6.60
C MET A 22 -12.09 4.76 -6.54
N LYS A 23 -11.62 4.37 -5.35
CA LYS A 23 -10.25 3.93 -5.14
C LYS A 23 -10.16 2.40 -5.04
N SER A 24 -8.98 1.84 -5.35
CA SER A 24 -8.72 0.40 -5.21
C SER A 24 -8.65 -0.03 -3.73
N GLY A 25 -8.82 -1.33 -3.48
CA GLY A 25 -8.61 -1.91 -2.14
C GLY A 25 -7.20 -1.63 -1.61
N TYR A 26 -6.17 -1.71 -2.46
CA TYR A 26 -4.79 -1.37 -2.11
C TYR A 26 -4.65 0.10 -1.65
N TYR A 27 -5.29 1.05 -2.35
CA TYR A 27 -5.30 2.46 -1.92
C TYR A 27 -5.90 2.60 -0.52
N LEU A 28 -7.08 2.01 -0.31
CA LEU A 28 -7.76 2.09 0.98
C LEU A 28 -6.93 1.43 2.10
N ALA A 29 -6.35 0.26 1.83
CA ALA A 29 -5.48 -0.43 2.79
C ALA A 29 -4.27 0.44 3.18
N THR A 30 -3.61 1.07 2.20
CA THR A 30 -2.47 1.96 2.46
C THR A 30 -2.88 3.16 3.32
N VAL A 31 -3.96 3.86 2.94
CA VAL A 31 -4.42 5.04 3.68
C VAL A 31 -4.88 4.68 5.09
N ILE A 32 -5.72 3.64 5.23
CA ILE A 32 -6.22 3.21 6.54
C ILE A 32 -5.06 2.75 7.43
N ASN A 33 -4.09 2.02 6.88
CA ASN A 33 -2.91 1.58 7.63
C ASN A 33 -2.11 2.79 8.15
N ALA A 34 -1.86 3.80 7.31
CA ALA A 34 -1.17 5.02 7.71
C ALA A 34 -1.89 5.75 8.85
N TYR A 35 -3.19 5.99 8.71
CA TYR A 35 -3.97 6.66 9.74
C TYR A 35 -4.06 5.84 11.04
N ARG A 36 -4.25 4.51 10.95
CA ARG A 36 -4.31 3.65 12.13
C ARG A 36 -2.99 3.63 12.91
N ARG A 37 -1.85 3.59 12.20
CA ARG A 37 -0.52 3.65 12.83
C ARG A 37 -0.30 4.99 13.55
N ALA A 38 -0.68 6.11 12.93
CA ALA A 38 -0.61 7.43 13.56
C ALA A 38 -1.48 7.50 14.83
N MET A 39 -2.72 6.96 14.79
CA MET A 39 -3.61 6.89 15.95
C MET A 39 -3.07 5.97 17.05
N ASN A 40 -2.33 4.93 16.70
CA ASN A 40 -1.66 4.03 17.65
C ASN A 40 -0.35 4.63 18.23
N GLY A 41 0.00 5.86 17.88
CA GLY A 41 1.17 6.56 18.43
C GLY A 41 2.50 6.22 17.73
N GLU A 42 2.46 5.57 16.56
CA GLU A 42 3.68 5.38 15.76
C GLU A 42 4.19 6.73 15.21
N ALA A 43 5.51 6.80 14.93
CA ALA A 43 6.14 8.02 14.45
C ALA A 43 5.40 8.59 13.22
N PHE A 44 5.06 9.88 13.26
CA PHE A 44 4.33 10.58 12.19
C PHE A 44 4.98 10.39 10.82
N SER A 45 6.32 10.44 10.76
CA SER A 45 7.09 10.27 9.52
C SER A 45 6.85 8.92 8.83
N ILE A 46 6.56 7.85 9.59
CA ILE A 46 6.23 6.54 9.04
C ILE A 46 4.88 6.59 8.32
N SER A 47 3.89 7.18 8.97
CA SER A 47 2.53 7.31 8.44
C SER A 47 2.45 8.27 7.26
N GLU A 48 3.19 9.39 7.31
CA GLU A 48 3.29 10.34 6.21
C GLU A 48 3.94 9.72 4.97
N ALA A 49 5.10 9.04 5.15
CA ALA A 49 5.77 8.33 4.06
C ALA A 49 4.86 7.23 3.46
N GLU A 50 4.02 6.59 4.28
CA GLU A 50 3.09 5.59 3.78
C GLU A 50 2.02 6.18 2.85
N LEU A 51 1.53 7.37 3.12
CA LEU A 51 0.57 8.05 2.24
C LEU A 51 1.17 8.40 0.86
N LEU A 52 2.48 8.64 0.78
CA LEU A 52 3.17 8.93 -0.48
C LEU A 52 3.33 7.67 -1.37
N ASN A 53 3.20 6.48 -0.79
CA ASN A 53 3.41 5.22 -1.50
C ASN A 53 2.28 4.86 -2.47
N VAL A 54 1.09 5.41 -2.28
CA VAL A 54 -0.07 5.14 -3.12
C VAL A 54 -0.36 6.32 -4.05
N ALA A 55 -0.86 6.03 -5.25
CA ALA A 55 -1.16 7.07 -6.24
C ALA A 55 -2.19 8.08 -5.73
N HIS A 56 -1.75 9.31 -5.51
CA HIS A 56 -2.54 10.42 -4.98
C HIS A 56 -2.27 11.71 -5.76
N ARG A 57 -3.21 12.64 -5.68
CA ARG A 57 -2.96 14.05 -6.02
C ARG A 57 -2.22 14.70 -4.86
N GLU A 58 -1.69 15.88 -5.06
CA GLU A 58 -1.08 16.66 -3.99
C GLU A 58 -2.00 16.73 -2.76
N TYR A 59 -1.44 16.42 -1.59
CA TYR A 59 -2.20 16.48 -0.34
C TYR A 59 -2.37 17.91 0.13
N THR A 60 -3.61 18.27 0.45
CA THR A 60 -3.95 19.56 1.02
C THR A 60 -4.65 19.40 2.36
N GLN A 61 -4.65 20.42 3.17
CA GLN A 61 -5.46 20.50 4.40
C GLN A 61 -6.86 21.06 4.11
N ALA A 62 -7.16 21.29 2.86
CA ALA A 62 -8.41 21.89 2.38
C ALA A 62 -8.75 23.18 3.16
N TYR A 63 -9.90 23.22 3.84
CA TYR A 63 -10.38 24.40 4.57
C TYR A 63 -10.08 24.37 6.07
N ALA A 64 -9.18 23.49 6.53
CA ALA A 64 -8.91 23.33 7.97
C ALA A 64 -8.31 24.61 8.60
N ASP A 65 -7.58 25.41 7.81
CA ASP A 65 -7.01 26.70 8.22
C ASP A 65 -7.76 27.92 7.64
N GLY A 66 -9.04 27.73 7.27
CA GLY A 66 -9.84 28.74 6.61
C GLY A 66 -9.81 28.64 5.09
N LYS A 67 -10.27 29.66 4.38
CA LYS A 67 -10.27 29.67 2.92
C LYS A 67 -8.84 29.83 2.40
N ASN A 68 -8.26 28.75 1.88
CA ASN A 68 -7.01 28.77 1.14
C ASN A 68 -7.27 28.82 -0.38
N ALA A 69 -6.70 29.82 -1.04
CA ALA A 69 -6.71 29.91 -2.50
C ALA A 69 -5.89 28.79 -3.18
N GLU A 70 -5.04 28.10 -2.43
CA GLU A 70 -4.08 27.08 -2.91
C GLU A 70 -4.63 25.65 -2.87
N THR A 71 -5.94 25.46 -2.78
CA THR A 71 -6.53 24.10 -2.71
C THR A 71 -6.63 23.39 -4.05
N VAL A 72 -6.33 24.06 -5.15
CA VAL A 72 -6.42 23.51 -6.50
C VAL A 72 -5.07 23.64 -7.20
N ASN A 73 -4.43 22.49 -7.45
CA ASN A 73 -3.26 22.43 -8.32
C ASN A 73 -3.74 22.38 -9.77
N TYR A 74 -3.47 23.43 -10.53
CA TYR A 74 -3.81 23.55 -11.96
C TYR A 74 -2.70 23.01 -12.88
N ASP A 75 -1.48 22.83 -12.36
CA ASP A 75 -0.30 22.52 -13.16
C ASP A 75 -0.11 21.01 -13.36
N ASP A 76 -0.52 20.17 -12.42
CA ASP A 76 -0.41 18.71 -12.54
C ASP A 76 -1.62 17.99 -11.91
N SER A 77 -2.43 17.36 -12.77
CA SER A 77 -3.57 16.55 -12.35
C SER A 77 -3.23 15.06 -12.20
N GLN A 78 -1.99 14.64 -12.46
CA GLN A 78 -1.59 13.25 -12.43
C GLN A 78 -1.46 12.75 -10.97
N SER A 79 -2.01 11.57 -10.73
CA SER A 79 -1.80 10.86 -9.49
C SER A 79 -0.49 10.09 -9.55
N LYS A 80 0.44 10.39 -8.65
CA LYS A 80 1.75 9.73 -8.52
C LYS A 80 1.80 9.00 -7.19
N GLY A 81 2.57 7.93 -7.13
CA GLY A 81 2.85 7.19 -5.91
C GLY A 81 4.21 6.53 -6.03
N ASP A 82 4.91 6.38 -4.91
CA ASP A 82 6.27 5.84 -4.87
C ASP A 82 6.34 4.34 -5.10
N TYR A 83 5.19 3.65 -4.99
CA TYR A 83 5.11 2.20 -5.16
C TYR A 83 4.08 1.78 -6.19
N THR A 84 4.41 0.70 -6.89
CA THR A 84 3.47 -0.05 -7.74
C THR A 84 2.86 -1.20 -6.95
N TYR A 85 1.54 -1.30 -6.94
CA TYR A 85 0.80 -2.43 -6.41
C TYR A 85 1.03 -3.67 -7.29
N ILE A 86 1.57 -4.75 -6.72
CA ILE A 86 2.00 -5.94 -7.47
C ILE A 86 0.99 -7.07 -7.35
N ALA A 87 0.58 -7.46 -6.14
CA ALA A 87 -0.30 -8.61 -5.97
C ALA A 87 -1.08 -8.58 -4.63
N ASP A 88 -2.21 -9.29 -4.62
CA ASP A 88 -2.97 -9.64 -3.42
C ASP A 88 -2.45 -10.96 -2.84
N VAL A 89 -2.20 -11.03 -1.56
CA VAL A 89 -1.89 -12.28 -0.86
C VAL A 89 -3.20 -13.05 -0.63
N LEU A 90 -3.28 -14.26 -1.18
CA LEU A 90 -4.42 -15.16 -1.02
C LEU A 90 -4.20 -16.16 0.11
N GLU A 91 -2.97 -16.69 0.18
CA GLU A 91 -2.56 -17.72 1.14
C GLU A 91 -1.04 -17.64 1.31
N SER A 92 -0.51 -18.07 2.45
CA SER A 92 0.92 -18.18 2.69
C SER A 92 1.23 -19.33 3.65
N GLY A 93 2.39 -19.92 3.46
CA GLY A 93 2.97 -20.95 4.33
C GLY A 93 4.47 -20.72 4.52
N GLU A 94 5.13 -21.68 5.16
CA GLU A 94 6.58 -21.60 5.30
C GLU A 94 7.26 -21.66 3.93
N GLY A 95 8.06 -20.62 3.63
CA GLY A 95 8.83 -20.53 2.39
C GLY A 95 8.06 -20.06 1.15
N TYR A 96 6.76 -19.80 1.23
CA TYR A 96 6.01 -19.38 0.05
C TYR A 96 4.82 -18.46 0.34
N VAL A 97 4.39 -17.76 -0.69
CA VAL A 97 3.11 -17.04 -0.74
C VAL A 97 2.39 -17.34 -2.06
N LEU A 98 1.07 -17.59 -1.98
CA LEU A 98 0.17 -17.60 -3.14
C LEU A 98 -0.39 -16.20 -3.31
N ALA A 99 -0.06 -15.56 -4.42
CA ALA A 99 -0.44 -14.18 -4.68
C ALA A 99 -1.11 -14.02 -6.05
N GLN A 100 -2.22 -13.28 -6.08
CA GLN A 100 -2.91 -12.93 -7.32
C GLN A 100 -2.31 -11.64 -7.89
N MET A 101 -1.71 -11.75 -9.07
CA MET A 101 -1.02 -10.65 -9.72
C MET A 101 -1.97 -9.52 -10.13
N ARG A 102 -1.55 -8.29 -9.93
CA ARG A 102 -2.22 -7.05 -10.39
C ARG A 102 -1.38 -6.26 -11.37
N ASN A 103 -0.08 -6.23 -11.16
CA ASN A 103 0.89 -5.64 -12.08
C ASN A 103 2.08 -6.56 -12.28
N ARG A 104 2.68 -6.45 -13.47
CA ARG A 104 3.81 -7.27 -13.89
C ARG A 104 4.97 -7.18 -12.91
N PHE A 105 5.53 -8.33 -12.58
CA PHE A 105 6.77 -8.46 -11.83
C PHE A 105 7.59 -9.63 -12.39
N LYS A 106 8.85 -9.70 -11.98
CA LYS A 106 9.79 -10.70 -12.48
C LYS A 106 10.71 -11.20 -11.37
N ARG A 107 11.37 -12.30 -11.62
CA ARG A 107 12.48 -12.77 -10.78
C ARG A 107 13.54 -11.68 -10.64
N GLY A 108 14.04 -11.51 -9.43
CA GLY A 108 14.98 -10.46 -9.03
C GLY A 108 14.33 -9.14 -8.60
N ASP A 109 13.00 -8.97 -8.79
CA ASP A 109 12.30 -7.81 -8.23
C ASP A 109 12.31 -7.88 -6.70
N VAL A 110 12.45 -6.71 -6.07
CA VAL A 110 12.33 -6.56 -4.62
C VAL A 110 10.92 -6.13 -4.27
N LEU A 111 10.23 -6.96 -3.52
CA LEU A 111 8.85 -6.71 -3.09
C LEU A 111 8.81 -6.32 -1.61
N GLU A 112 7.89 -5.44 -1.28
CA GLU A 112 7.60 -5.00 0.07
C GLU A 112 6.17 -5.42 0.45
N VAL A 113 5.98 -5.81 1.71
CA VAL A 113 4.69 -6.24 2.26
C VAL A 113 3.97 -5.03 2.87
N LEU A 114 2.75 -4.76 2.40
CA LEU A 114 1.80 -3.91 3.08
C LEU A 114 0.89 -4.79 3.93
N SER A 115 1.00 -4.67 5.24
CA SER A 115 0.26 -5.44 6.24
C SER A 115 -0.13 -4.53 7.41
N PRO A 116 -1.24 -4.78 8.11
CA PRO A 116 -1.59 -4.05 9.34
C PRO A 116 -0.74 -4.49 10.54
N ASP A 117 0.01 -5.59 10.44
CA ASP A 117 0.73 -6.21 11.57
C ASP A 117 2.26 -6.16 11.44
N HIS A 118 2.94 -7.12 12.09
CA HIS A 118 4.41 -7.24 12.17
C HIS A 118 5.11 -7.50 10.82
N ASN A 119 4.36 -7.83 9.76
CA ASN A 119 4.90 -7.98 8.42
C ASN A 119 4.99 -6.65 7.64
N PHE A 120 4.48 -5.57 8.22
CA PHE A 120 4.55 -4.24 7.61
C PHE A 120 5.97 -3.84 7.22
N ARG A 121 6.15 -3.45 5.97
CA ARG A 121 7.42 -3.03 5.36
C ARG A 121 8.53 -4.10 5.34
N LYS A 122 8.22 -5.36 5.60
CA LYS A 122 9.16 -6.42 5.30
C LYS A 122 9.39 -6.52 3.81
N ILE A 123 10.64 -6.70 3.44
CA ILE A 123 11.07 -6.79 2.04
C ILE A 123 11.68 -8.16 1.75
N PHE A 124 11.50 -8.64 0.53
CA PHE A 124 12.15 -9.85 0.04
C PHE A 124 12.38 -9.76 -1.47
N THR A 125 13.38 -10.50 -1.95
CA THR A 125 13.64 -10.62 -3.38
C THR A 125 12.86 -11.81 -3.93
N VAL A 126 12.32 -11.67 -5.13
CA VAL A 126 11.63 -12.75 -5.85
C VAL A 126 12.68 -13.70 -6.43
N ASP A 127 12.96 -14.82 -5.75
CA ASP A 127 13.97 -15.80 -6.18
C ASP A 127 13.38 -16.93 -7.02
N GLY A 128 12.20 -17.42 -6.68
CA GLY A 128 11.47 -18.44 -7.41
C GLY A 128 10.00 -18.10 -7.56
N VAL A 129 9.46 -18.38 -8.75
CA VAL A 129 8.04 -18.19 -9.06
C VAL A 129 7.53 -19.37 -9.87
N VAL A 130 6.37 -19.88 -9.47
CA VAL A 130 5.65 -20.94 -10.18
C VAL A 130 4.27 -20.40 -10.60
N ASN A 131 3.90 -20.58 -11.86
CA ASN A 131 2.62 -20.15 -12.39
C ASN A 131 1.46 -21.10 -11.99
N SER A 132 0.25 -20.77 -12.39
CA SER A 132 -0.96 -21.57 -12.11
C SER A 132 -0.95 -22.98 -12.71
N LYS A 133 -0.06 -23.23 -13.68
CA LYS A 133 0.12 -24.56 -14.30
C LYS A 133 1.19 -25.43 -13.62
N GLY A 134 1.85 -24.89 -12.59
CA GLY A 134 2.95 -25.58 -11.91
C GLY A 134 4.31 -25.43 -12.61
N GLU A 135 4.45 -24.52 -13.57
CA GLU A 135 5.68 -24.26 -14.31
C GLU A 135 6.46 -23.11 -13.68
N GLN A 136 7.77 -23.24 -13.60
CA GLN A 136 8.64 -22.13 -13.19
C GLN A 136 8.63 -21.03 -14.26
N THR A 137 8.62 -19.79 -13.81
CA THR A 137 8.67 -18.60 -14.67
C THR A 137 9.48 -17.49 -14.06
N ASP A 138 10.21 -16.75 -14.88
CA ASP A 138 10.96 -15.58 -14.46
C ASP A 138 10.20 -14.26 -14.71
N ASP A 139 9.07 -14.31 -15.42
CA ASP A 139 8.33 -13.11 -15.85
C ASP A 139 6.82 -13.34 -15.74
N CYS A 140 6.22 -12.72 -14.74
CA CYS A 140 4.80 -12.81 -14.43
C CYS A 140 4.04 -11.71 -15.17
N LYS A 141 3.28 -12.08 -16.21
CA LYS A 141 2.64 -11.13 -17.15
C LYS A 141 1.12 -11.15 -17.12
N LEU A 142 0.53 -12.26 -16.66
CA LEU A 142 -0.91 -12.48 -16.78
C LEU A 142 -1.62 -11.89 -15.56
N VAL A 143 -2.27 -10.76 -15.74
CA VAL A 143 -3.07 -10.11 -14.70
C VAL A 143 -4.14 -11.07 -14.18
N GLN A 144 -4.32 -11.10 -12.85
CA GLN A 144 -5.22 -11.99 -12.10
C GLN A 144 -4.77 -13.46 -12.04
N GLU A 145 -3.67 -13.85 -12.70
CA GLU A 145 -3.11 -15.18 -12.49
C GLU A 145 -2.58 -15.29 -11.06
N ILE A 146 -2.71 -16.50 -10.50
CA ILE A 146 -2.18 -16.82 -9.17
C ILE A 146 -0.79 -17.40 -9.35
N TYR A 147 0.19 -16.80 -8.69
CA TYR A 147 1.56 -17.27 -8.66
C TYR A 147 1.92 -17.75 -7.26
N LYS A 148 2.68 -18.84 -7.19
CA LYS A 148 3.39 -19.25 -5.98
C LYS A 148 4.78 -18.62 -6.03
N ILE A 149 5.07 -17.76 -5.05
CA ILE A 149 6.32 -16.97 -4.98
C ILE A 149 7.08 -17.43 -3.75
N ASP A 150 8.39 -17.65 -3.86
CA ASP A 150 9.25 -17.91 -2.71
C ASP A 150 9.24 -16.69 -1.80
N CYS A 151 8.90 -16.89 -0.53
CA CYS A 151 8.78 -15.82 0.45
C CYS A 151 9.27 -16.29 1.81
N PRO A 152 10.23 -15.58 2.45
CA PRO A 152 10.77 -15.98 3.75
C PRO A 152 9.82 -15.70 4.92
N TYR A 153 8.69 -15.05 4.66
CA TYR A 153 7.72 -14.64 5.66
C TYR A 153 6.40 -15.39 5.50
N VAL A 154 5.77 -15.73 6.62
CA VAL A 154 4.38 -16.19 6.62
C VAL A 154 3.49 -14.93 6.64
N LEU A 155 2.80 -14.69 5.54
CA LEU A 155 1.91 -13.56 5.33
C LEU A 155 0.45 -13.95 5.66
N LYS A 156 -0.43 -12.97 5.70
CA LYS A 156 -1.86 -13.21 5.91
C LYS A 156 -2.65 -12.94 4.63
N LYS A 157 -3.73 -13.66 4.45
CA LYS A 157 -4.71 -13.32 3.43
C LYS A 157 -5.19 -11.89 3.61
N GLY A 158 -5.10 -11.09 2.53
CA GLY A 158 -5.43 -9.67 2.55
C GLY A 158 -4.24 -8.75 2.76
N ASP A 159 -3.03 -9.27 3.02
CA ASP A 159 -1.81 -8.50 2.83
C ASP A 159 -1.61 -8.20 1.34
N TYR A 160 -0.85 -7.15 1.03
CA TYR A 160 -0.54 -6.74 -0.33
C TYR A 160 0.96 -6.77 -0.56
N LEU A 161 1.35 -7.12 -1.78
CA LEU A 161 2.73 -7.00 -2.25
C LEU A 161 2.85 -5.78 -3.14
N ARG A 162 3.91 -5.00 -2.94
CA ARG A 162 4.19 -3.79 -3.71
C ARG A 162 5.67 -3.68 -4.04
N ARG A 163 6.01 -2.94 -5.08
CA ARG A 163 7.38 -2.68 -5.51
C ARG A 163 7.62 -1.19 -5.57
N LYS A 164 8.75 -0.74 -5.03
CA LYS A 164 9.19 0.65 -5.14
C LYS A 164 9.47 1.00 -6.60
N ASN A 165 8.98 2.14 -7.04
CA ASN A 165 9.27 2.68 -8.36
C ASN A 165 10.74 3.15 -8.40
N GLY A 166 11.42 2.87 -9.49
CA GLY A 166 12.81 3.29 -9.70
C GLY A 166 12.89 4.75 -10.13
#